data_5386abb0e14702228c38643998e56b74
#
_entry.id   5386abb0e14702228c38643998e56b74
#
_cell.length_a   1.000
_cell.length_b   1.000
_cell.length_c   1.000
_cell.angle_alpha   90.00
_cell.angle_beta   90.00
_cell.angle_gamma   90.00
#
_symmetry.space_group_name_H-M   'P 1'
#
loop_
_entity.id
_entity.type
_entity.pdbx_description
1 polymer ?
#
loop_
_entity_poly.entity_id
_entity_poly.type
_entity_poly.pdbx_seq_one_letter_code
_entity_poly.pdbx_strand_id
1 'polypeptide(L)'
;MIASFAEPGQRTASAPFGHALAALAEADDRIVGLTADLGKYTDLHIFAKAHPDRYFQMGMAEQLLFGAAAGMAEVGLVPFASTYAVFAARRAYDFLCLDIAEPNLNVNIVGGLPGLTTGYGPSHQATEDIAIFRGMPNLTIVDPCDSVDIEQAVPQLAASPGPTYLRLLRGKVPTVLDEYDYRFELGKAAVLRGGSDVVFVSSGLMTMRALAAADKLAAHHVDAAVVHAPTIKPFDEATVLREIAGDRLVVTLENHTVVGGLFETVASAAVRGRVSSRIVPVALPDEFLAAGALPTLHDRYGLATDRVVDKVLSEIA
;
A
#
# COMPACT_ATOMS: atom_id res chain seq x y z
N MET A 1 11.23 13.75 -11.92
CA MET A 1 9.81 14.02 -12.15
C MET A 1 9.01 13.17 -11.17
N ILE A 2 8.08 13.77 -10.44
CA ILE A 2 7.14 13.03 -9.60
C ILE A 2 6.12 12.43 -10.57
N ALA A 3 6.10 11.11 -10.71
CA ALA A 3 5.10 10.46 -11.55
C ALA A 3 3.73 10.62 -10.85
N SER A 4 2.77 11.21 -11.56
CA SER A 4 1.37 11.20 -11.16
C SER A 4 0.73 9.91 -11.69
N PHE A 5 0.00 9.20 -10.84
CA PHE A 5 -0.83 8.05 -11.26
C PHE A 5 -2.24 8.47 -11.68
N ALA A 6 -2.55 9.77 -11.57
CA ALA A 6 -3.82 10.30 -11.99
C ALA A 6 -3.97 10.28 -13.51
N GLU A 7 -5.10 9.82 -13.97
CA GLU A 7 -5.50 9.97 -15.36
C GLU A 7 -5.82 11.44 -15.69
N PRO A 8 -5.76 11.86 -16.97
CA PRO A 8 -6.10 13.22 -17.35
C PRO A 8 -7.52 13.60 -16.88
N GLY A 9 -7.61 14.72 -16.14
CA GLY A 9 -8.88 15.20 -15.58
C GLY A 9 -9.32 14.58 -14.26
N GLN A 10 -8.61 13.58 -13.77
CA GLN A 10 -8.89 12.96 -12.46
C GLN A 10 -8.53 13.92 -11.31
N ARG A 11 -9.38 13.98 -10.28
CA ARG A 11 -9.11 14.74 -9.06
C ARG A 11 -7.89 14.18 -8.33
N THR A 12 -7.11 15.07 -7.72
CA THR A 12 -5.94 14.69 -6.94
C THR A 12 -5.84 15.52 -5.67
N ALA A 13 -5.38 14.92 -4.57
CA ALA A 13 -4.91 15.64 -3.39
C ALA A 13 -3.37 15.77 -3.44
N SER A 14 -2.86 16.90 -2.97
CA SER A 14 -1.41 17.12 -2.89
C SER A 14 -0.89 16.73 -1.53
N ALA A 15 0.10 15.84 -1.49
CA ALA A 15 0.76 15.41 -0.26
C ALA A 15 -0.20 14.98 0.87
N PRO A 16 -1.18 14.08 0.62
CA PRO A 16 -2.22 13.74 1.59
C PRO A 16 -1.65 13.24 2.92
N PHE A 17 -0.60 12.42 2.89
CA PHE A 17 0.08 11.96 4.10
C PHE A 17 0.64 13.12 4.93
N GLY A 18 1.37 14.04 4.31
CA GLY A 18 2.00 15.14 5.02
C GLY A 18 0.98 16.07 5.69
N HIS A 19 -0.15 16.34 5.01
CA HIS A 19 -1.24 17.14 5.56
C HIS A 19 -1.98 16.41 6.69
N ALA A 20 -2.31 15.13 6.52
CA ALA A 20 -2.97 14.33 7.56
C ALA A 20 -2.10 14.22 8.82
N LEU A 21 -0.79 13.98 8.66
CA LEU A 21 0.13 13.89 9.79
C LEU A 21 0.30 15.25 10.50
N ALA A 22 0.39 16.36 9.76
CA ALA A 22 0.48 17.68 10.35
C ALA A 22 -0.78 18.03 11.15
N ALA A 23 -1.96 17.74 10.62
CA ALA A 23 -3.23 17.96 11.32
C ALA A 23 -3.37 17.06 12.57
N LEU A 24 -2.96 15.79 12.48
CA LEU A 24 -2.97 14.90 13.65
C LEU A 24 -2.07 15.42 14.78
N ALA A 25 -0.91 15.96 14.43
CA ALA A 25 0.05 16.49 15.38
C ALA A 25 -0.39 17.81 16.07
N GLU A 26 -1.40 18.50 15.56
CA GLU A 26 -2.03 19.62 16.27
C GLU A 26 -2.83 19.13 17.50
N ALA A 27 -3.33 17.88 17.45
CA ALA A 27 -4.14 17.29 18.50
C ALA A 27 -3.35 16.36 19.44
N ASP A 28 -2.16 15.89 19.03
CA ASP A 28 -1.33 14.96 19.80
C ASP A 28 0.16 15.35 19.73
N ASP A 29 0.66 15.90 20.84
CA ASP A 29 2.05 16.34 20.97
C ASP A 29 3.08 15.22 20.95
N ARG A 30 2.66 13.97 21.05
CA ARG A 30 3.54 12.79 20.97
C ARG A 30 3.97 12.49 19.54
N ILE A 31 3.24 12.98 18.54
CA ILE A 31 3.55 12.74 17.12
C ILE A 31 4.86 13.43 16.73
N VAL A 32 5.80 12.63 16.24
CA VAL A 32 7.09 13.11 15.72
C VAL A 32 7.37 12.53 14.34
N GLY A 33 8.00 13.31 13.48
CA GLY A 33 8.34 12.90 12.11
C GLY A 33 9.85 12.75 11.94
N LEU A 34 10.30 11.60 11.44
CA LEU A 34 11.72 11.32 11.16
C LEU A 34 11.90 10.95 9.69
N THR A 35 13.04 11.30 9.11
CA THR A 35 13.36 10.95 7.72
C THR A 35 14.83 10.65 7.50
N ALA A 36 15.11 9.74 6.55
CA ALA A 36 16.47 9.46 6.05
C ALA A 36 16.75 10.29 4.77
N ASP A 37 16.79 11.63 4.93
CA ASP A 37 17.04 12.63 3.87
C ASP A 37 16.05 12.61 2.68
N LEU A 38 14.84 12.10 2.93
CA LEU A 38 13.79 11.98 1.92
C LEU A 38 12.50 12.74 2.25
N GLY A 39 12.55 13.70 3.20
CA GLY A 39 11.35 14.40 3.69
C GLY A 39 10.48 15.03 2.59
N LYS A 40 11.11 15.64 1.54
CA LYS A 40 10.38 16.14 0.37
C LYS A 40 9.81 15.03 -0.50
N TYR A 41 10.45 13.89 -0.52
CA TYR A 41 10.10 12.77 -1.38
C TYR A 41 9.17 11.73 -0.71
N THR A 42 8.81 11.96 0.55
CA THR A 42 7.80 11.20 1.31
C THR A 42 6.71 12.13 1.87
N ASP A 43 6.60 13.35 1.33
CA ASP A 43 5.64 14.40 1.73
C ASP A 43 5.79 14.88 3.20
N LEU A 44 6.76 14.35 3.96
CA LEU A 44 6.99 14.71 5.35
C LEU A 44 7.46 16.17 5.54
N HIS A 45 7.90 16.84 4.46
CA HIS A 45 8.24 18.28 4.47
C HIS A 45 7.06 19.19 4.85
N ILE A 46 5.80 18.73 4.66
CA ILE A 46 4.61 19.45 5.11
C ILE A 46 4.56 19.46 6.64
N PHE A 47 4.76 18.29 7.27
CA PHE A 47 4.88 18.16 8.72
C PHE A 47 6.06 18.99 9.26
N ALA A 48 7.23 18.92 8.63
CA ALA A 48 8.42 19.67 9.03
C ALA A 48 8.19 21.19 9.05
N LYS A 49 7.37 21.71 8.13
CA LYS A 49 7.00 23.13 8.08
C LYS A 49 6.03 23.51 9.21
N ALA A 50 5.06 22.63 9.52
CA ALA A 50 4.05 22.87 10.54
C ALA A 50 4.62 22.70 11.95
N HIS A 51 5.46 21.69 12.16
CA HIS A 51 6.00 21.27 13.46
C HIS A 51 7.52 21.09 13.42
N PRO A 52 8.31 22.16 13.22
CA PRO A 52 9.77 22.06 13.02
C PRO A 52 10.50 21.46 14.22
N ASP A 53 10.02 21.68 15.45
CA ASP A 53 10.63 21.17 16.68
C ASP A 53 10.36 19.67 16.91
N ARG A 54 9.48 19.08 16.12
CA ARG A 54 9.12 17.66 16.17
C ARG A 54 9.53 16.89 14.91
N TYR A 55 10.36 17.53 14.06
CA TYR A 55 10.90 16.92 12.83
C TYR A 55 12.40 16.66 12.96
N PHE A 56 12.82 15.43 12.64
CA PHE A 56 14.18 14.95 12.80
C PHE A 56 14.74 14.41 11.48
N GLN A 57 15.88 14.95 11.06
CA GLN A 57 16.61 14.50 9.89
C GLN A 57 17.77 13.56 10.32
N MET A 58 17.70 12.30 9.92
CA MET A 58 18.68 11.27 10.30
C MET A 58 19.80 11.07 9.27
N GLY A 59 19.74 11.75 8.12
CA GLY A 59 20.64 11.48 6.99
C GLY A 59 20.27 10.18 6.25
N MET A 60 21.04 9.83 5.23
CA MET A 60 20.85 8.57 4.49
C MET A 60 21.35 7.34 5.30
N ALA A 61 20.73 7.13 6.46
CA ALA A 61 21.09 6.11 7.44
C ALA A 61 19.83 5.46 8.01
N GLU A 62 19.23 4.55 7.26
CA GLU A 62 17.96 3.93 7.59
C GLU A 62 18.00 3.11 8.88
N GLN A 63 19.15 2.52 9.21
CA GLN A 63 19.38 1.84 10.49
C GLN A 63 19.26 2.83 11.67
N LEU A 64 19.94 3.98 11.56
CA LEU A 64 19.83 5.05 12.56
C LEU A 64 18.41 5.60 12.66
N LEU A 65 17.74 5.78 11.51
CA LEU A 65 16.35 6.22 11.45
C LEU A 65 15.45 5.34 12.32
N PHE A 66 15.53 4.02 12.18
CA PHE A 66 14.67 3.09 12.90
C PHE A 66 15.08 2.91 14.35
N GLY A 67 16.38 2.84 14.65
CA GLY A 67 16.86 2.82 16.04
C GLY A 67 16.47 4.09 16.82
N ALA A 68 16.55 5.26 16.18
CA ALA A 68 16.09 6.52 16.79
C ALA A 68 14.57 6.53 17.00
N ALA A 69 13.79 6.04 16.02
CA ALA A 69 12.33 5.92 16.15
C ALA A 69 11.95 4.95 17.27
N ALA A 70 12.66 3.82 17.41
CA ALA A 70 12.47 2.89 18.52
C ALA A 70 12.68 3.56 19.88
N GLY A 71 13.83 4.24 20.06
CA GLY A 71 14.12 4.96 21.30
C GLY A 71 13.11 6.06 21.63
N MET A 72 12.57 6.75 20.61
CA MET A 72 11.50 7.73 20.81
C MET A 72 10.19 7.07 21.25
N ALA A 73 9.84 5.91 20.68
CA ALA A 73 8.65 5.16 21.08
C ALA A 73 8.75 4.63 22.51
N GLU A 74 9.93 4.18 22.93
CA GLU A 74 10.22 3.75 24.31
C GLU A 74 9.94 4.83 25.36
N VAL A 75 10.12 6.10 25.01
CA VAL A 75 9.83 7.23 25.91
C VAL A 75 8.41 7.80 25.73
N GLY A 76 7.55 7.11 24.97
CA GLY A 76 6.13 7.42 24.85
C GLY A 76 5.77 8.35 23.70
N LEU A 77 6.69 8.66 22.79
CA LEU A 77 6.39 9.36 21.54
C LEU A 77 5.79 8.40 20.50
N VAL A 78 5.15 8.94 19.45
CA VAL A 78 4.56 8.20 18.35
C VAL A 78 5.27 8.61 17.05
N PRO A 79 6.38 7.96 16.71
CA PRO A 79 7.19 8.33 15.56
C PRO A 79 6.60 7.83 14.24
N PHE A 80 6.66 8.71 13.21
CA PHE A 80 6.48 8.40 11.80
C PHE A 80 7.85 8.48 11.12
N ALA A 81 8.46 7.32 10.87
CA ALA A 81 9.80 7.19 10.31
C ALA A 81 9.73 6.93 8.80
N SER A 82 10.13 7.92 7.98
CA SER A 82 9.94 7.87 6.53
C SER A 82 11.23 7.74 5.74
N THR A 83 11.21 6.79 4.81
CA THR A 83 12.23 6.58 3.77
C THR A 83 11.57 5.97 2.53
N TYR A 84 12.33 5.61 1.48
CA TYR A 84 11.76 4.79 0.42
C TYR A 84 11.52 3.36 0.88
N ALA A 85 10.45 2.75 0.39
CA ALA A 85 10.05 1.37 0.71
C ALA A 85 11.19 0.36 0.52
N VAL A 86 11.94 0.48 -0.59
CA VAL A 86 13.10 -0.36 -0.87
C VAL A 86 14.20 -0.25 0.18
N PHE A 87 14.41 0.94 0.75
CA PHE A 87 15.45 1.15 1.75
C PHE A 87 14.99 0.73 3.15
N ALA A 88 13.72 0.95 3.46
CA ALA A 88 13.12 0.41 4.68
C ALA A 88 13.23 -1.12 4.72
N ALA A 89 12.86 -1.79 3.62
CA ALA A 89 12.85 -3.24 3.56
C ALA A 89 14.25 -3.87 3.52
N ARG A 90 15.17 -3.31 2.71
CA ARG A 90 16.46 -3.97 2.45
C ARG A 90 17.58 -3.55 3.38
N ARG A 91 17.62 -2.27 3.82
CA ARG A 91 18.78 -1.74 4.57
C ARG A 91 18.61 -1.82 6.06
N ALA A 92 17.40 -1.70 6.57
CA ALA A 92 17.15 -1.55 7.99
C ALA A 92 16.24 -2.66 8.57
N TYR A 93 16.11 -3.77 7.86
CA TYR A 93 15.22 -4.88 8.26
C TYR A 93 15.52 -5.38 9.68
N ASP A 94 16.79 -5.57 10.01
CA ASP A 94 17.20 -6.08 11.32
C ASP A 94 16.84 -5.12 12.46
N PHE A 95 17.09 -3.83 12.28
CA PHE A 95 16.73 -2.77 13.23
C PHE A 95 15.20 -2.67 13.40
N LEU A 96 14.44 -2.78 12.30
CA LEU A 96 12.99 -2.82 12.37
C LEU A 96 12.52 -4.08 13.12
N CYS A 97 13.14 -5.22 12.88
CA CYS A 97 12.77 -6.49 13.50
C CYS A 97 13.04 -6.50 15.01
N LEU A 98 14.26 -6.15 15.42
CA LEU A 98 14.71 -6.31 16.79
C LEU A 98 14.43 -5.09 17.66
N ASP A 99 14.58 -3.87 17.12
CA ASP A 99 14.40 -2.66 17.93
C ASP A 99 12.95 -2.19 17.99
N ILE A 100 12.11 -2.58 17.00
CA ILE A 100 10.74 -2.08 16.87
C ILE A 100 9.70 -3.20 16.99
N ALA A 101 9.81 -4.24 16.16
CA ALA A 101 8.76 -5.26 16.06
C ALA A 101 8.81 -6.27 17.21
N GLU A 102 9.99 -6.68 17.67
CA GLU A 102 10.16 -7.60 18.80
C GLU A 102 9.57 -7.01 20.08
N PRO A 103 9.91 -5.78 20.51
CA PRO A 103 9.31 -5.16 21.68
C PRO A 103 7.89 -4.61 21.43
N ASN A 104 7.36 -4.74 20.21
CA ASN A 104 6.03 -4.30 19.77
C ASN A 104 5.79 -2.79 19.98
N LEU A 105 6.75 -1.95 19.60
CA LEU A 105 6.67 -0.50 19.77
C LEU A 105 5.73 0.16 18.73
N ASN A 106 5.01 1.19 19.15
CA ASN A 106 4.20 2.00 18.24
C ASN A 106 5.10 2.93 17.39
N VAL A 107 5.70 2.37 16.38
CA VAL A 107 6.49 3.07 15.35
C VAL A 107 5.81 2.92 14.01
N ASN A 108 5.56 4.04 13.32
CA ASN A 108 4.91 4.04 12.03
C ASN A 108 5.96 4.21 10.91
N ILE A 109 6.28 3.12 10.23
CA ILE A 109 7.24 3.08 9.12
C ILE A 109 6.51 3.54 7.84
N VAL A 110 7.01 4.59 7.19
CA VAL A 110 6.41 5.16 5.98
C VAL A 110 7.32 4.91 4.79
N GLY A 111 6.95 3.93 3.95
CA GLY A 111 7.68 3.51 2.77
C GLY A 111 7.23 4.22 1.50
N GLY A 112 7.90 5.28 1.09
CA GLY A 112 7.64 5.94 -0.20
C GLY A 112 8.10 5.10 -1.38
N LEU A 113 7.49 5.28 -2.54
CA LEU A 113 7.77 4.56 -3.78
C LEU A 113 7.65 3.02 -3.67
N PRO A 114 6.53 2.49 -3.13
CA PRO A 114 6.31 1.05 -3.04
C PRO A 114 6.07 0.43 -4.42
N GLY A 115 6.49 -0.80 -4.62
CA GLY A 115 6.30 -1.53 -5.87
C GLY A 115 6.92 -0.82 -7.09
N LEU A 116 6.22 -0.88 -8.22
CA LEU A 116 6.58 -0.19 -9.47
C LEU A 116 5.94 1.21 -9.52
N THR A 117 6.36 2.10 -8.63
CA THR A 117 5.92 3.51 -8.60
C THR A 117 7.06 4.48 -8.91
N THR A 118 8.20 3.95 -9.35
CA THR A 118 9.34 4.71 -9.86
C THR A 118 9.97 4.03 -11.06
N GLY A 119 10.49 4.83 -11.98
CA GLY A 119 11.19 4.36 -13.18
C GLY A 119 12.71 4.19 -13.02
N TYR A 120 13.26 4.30 -11.80
CA TYR A 120 14.71 4.31 -11.57
C TYR A 120 15.37 2.92 -11.59
N GLY A 121 14.60 1.85 -11.81
CA GLY A 121 15.11 0.49 -11.84
C GLY A 121 15.23 -0.15 -10.44
N PRO A 122 15.81 -1.35 -10.35
CA PRO A 122 15.76 -2.22 -9.16
C PRO A 122 16.32 -1.61 -7.87
N SER A 123 17.21 -0.62 -7.98
CA SER A 123 17.78 0.07 -6.82
C SER A 123 16.74 0.92 -6.04
N HIS A 124 15.61 1.27 -6.69
CA HIS A 124 14.57 2.13 -6.11
C HIS A 124 13.16 1.54 -6.20
N GLN A 125 13.00 0.39 -6.84
CA GLN A 125 11.73 -0.32 -6.96
C GLN A 125 11.60 -1.32 -5.82
N ALA A 126 10.63 -1.12 -4.93
CA ALA A 126 10.35 -2.02 -3.81
C ALA A 126 9.30 -3.04 -4.22
N THR A 127 9.70 -3.99 -5.07
CA THR A 127 8.78 -4.99 -5.63
C THR A 127 8.49 -6.14 -4.67
N GLU A 128 9.29 -6.31 -3.63
CA GLU A 128 9.24 -7.42 -2.68
C GLU A 128 9.02 -6.99 -1.21
N ASP A 129 8.70 -5.73 -0.96
CA ASP A 129 8.59 -5.18 0.39
C ASP A 129 7.51 -5.86 1.25
N ILE A 130 6.33 -6.15 0.68
CA ILE A 130 5.29 -6.91 1.39
C ILE A 130 5.79 -8.31 1.74
N ALA A 131 6.43 -9.01 0.79
CA ALA A 131 6.94 -10.36 1.01
C ALA A 131 7.93 -10.41 2.18
N ILE A 132 8.86 -9.45 2.23
CA ILE A 132 9.84 -9.30 3.31
C ILE A 132 9.15 -9.07 4.67
N PHE A 133 8.18 -8.17 4.70
CA PHE A 133 7.55 -7.71 5.95
C PHE A 133 6.42 -8.61 6.45
N ARG A 134 5.75 -9.38 5.58
CA ARG A 134 4.66 -10.27 6.02
C ARG A 134 5.10 -11.32 7.03
N GLY A 135 6.33 -11.79 6.93
CA GLY A 135 6.91 -12.76 7.88
C GLY A 135 7.27 -12.16 9.24
N MET A 136 7.33 -10.83 9.38
CA MET A 136 7.73 -10.18 10.63
C MET A 136 6.58 -10.17 11.63
N PRO A 137 6.70 -10.76 12.84
CA PRO A 137 5.67 -10.69 13.87
C PRO A 137 5.33 -9.24 14.25
N ASN A 138 4.14 -9.02 14.79
CA ASN A 138 3.61 -7.75 15.30
C ASN A 138 3.42 -6.64 14.25
N LEU A 139 4.11 -6.67 13.10
CA LEU A 139 4.03 -5.62 12.10
C LEU A 139 2.70 -5.63 11.34
N THR A 140 1.98 -4.53 11.39
CA THR A 140 0.80 -4.26 10.56
C THR A 140 1.24 -3.68 9.20
N ILE A 141 0.65 -4.14 8.08
CA ILE A 141 1.00 -3.70 6.72
C ILE A 141 -0.21 -3.10 6.04
N VAL A 142 -0.09 -1.84 5.62
CA VAL A 142 -1.15 -1.07 4.94
C VAL A 142 -0.67 -0.60 3.57
N ASP A 143 -1.45 -0.90 2.54
CA ASP A 143 -1.24 -0.55 1.14
C ASP A 143 -2.43 0.27 0.63
N PRO A 144 -2.46 1.60 0.88
CA PRO A 144 -3.60 2.45 0.58
C PRO A 144 -3.76 2.66 -0.93
N CYS A 145 -5.02 2.74 -1.37
CA CYS A 145 -5.39 2.94 -2.76
C CYS A 145 -5.08 4.35 -3.26
N ASP A 146 -5.53 5.37 -2.53
CA ASP A 146 -5.56 6.76 -2.98
C ASP A 146 -5.38 7.76 -1.81
N SER A 147 -5.69 9.03 -2.06
CA SER A 147 -5.59 10.08 -1.04
C SER A 147 -6.57 9.90 0.12
N VAL A 148 -7.77 9.37 -0.15
CA VAL A 148 -8.80 9.14 0.88
C VAL A 148 -8.34 8.08 1.88
N ASP A 149 -7.81 6.97 1.36
CA ASP A 149 -7.20 5.93 2.19
C ASP A 149 -6.08 6.46 3.06
N ILE A 150 -5.13 7.20 2.44
CA ILE A 150 -3.96 7.72 3.16
C ILE A 150 -4.40 8.64 4.30
N GLU A 151 -5.31 9.58 4.03
CA GLU A 151 -5.78 10.55 5.02
C GLU A 151 -6.50 9.87 6.20
N GLN A 152 -7.31 8.84 5.91
CA GLN A 152 -8.04 8.09 6.93
C GLN A 152 -7.17 7.07 7.68
N ALA A 153 -6.13 6.54 7.04
CA ALA A 153 -5.20 5.58 7.66
C ALA A 153 -4.31 6.23 8.73
N VAL A 154 -3.77 7.44 8.48
CA VAL A 154 -2.78 8.09 9.36
C VAL A 154 -3.20 8.12 10.84
N PRO A 155 -4.41 8.58 11.22
CA PRO A 155 -4.80 8.58 12.63
C PRO A 155 -4.97 7.17 13.21
N GLN A 156 -5.38 6.17 12.41
CA GLN A 156 -5.53 4.80 12.88
C GLN A 156 -4.17 4.11 13.06
N LEU A 157 -3.19 4.43 12.21
CA LEU A 157 -1.81 3.96 12.37
C LEU A 157 -1.18 4.54 13.65
N ALA A 158 -1.35 5.83 13.91
CA ALA A 158 -0.86 6.45 15.14
C ALA A 158 -1.47 5.83 16.41
N ALA A 159 -2.71 5.37 16.35
CA ALA A 159 -3.40 4.70 17.44
C ALA A 159 -3.13 3.19 17.53
N SER A 160 -2.35 2.61 16.62
CA SER A 160 -2.01 1.20 16.64
C SER A 160 -1.22 0.84 17.91
N PRO A 161 -1.50 -0.31 18.54
CA PRO A 161 -0.76 -0.72 19.75
C PRO A 161 0.66 -1.25 19.44
N GLY A 162 1.03 -1.39 18.16
CA GLY A 162 2.32 -1.89 17.71
C GLY A 162 2.76 -1.27 16.39
N PRO A 163 3.85 -1.78 15.79
CA PRO A 163 4.44 -1.19 14.60
C PRO A 163 3.55 -1.32 13.36
N THR A 164 3.62 -0.30 12.52
CA THR A 164 2.90 -0.26 11.24
C THR A 164 3.85 0.03 10.08
N TYR A 165 3.55 -0.51 8.91
CA TYR A 165 4.20 -0.20 7.66
C TYR A 165 3.17 0.31 6.66
N LEU A 166 3.33 1.57 6.25
CA LEU A 166 2.48 2.25 5.27
C LEU A 166 3.21 2.33 3.93
N ARG A 167 2.64 1.71 2.89
CA ARG A 167 3.10 1.84 1.50
C ARG A 167 2.59 3.15 0.91
N LEU A 168 3.42 4.17 0.87
CA LEU A 168 3.00 5.54 0.60
C LEU A 168 3.02 5.90 -0.89
N LEU A 169 1.86 6.18 -1.47
CA LEU A 169 1.72 7.01 -2.67
C LEU A 169 1.89 8.49 -2.28
N ARG A 170 2.65 9.25 -3.05
CA ARG A 170 3.09 10.60 -2.68
C ARG A 170 2.89 11.66 -3.75
N GLY A 171 3.01 12.91 -3.35
CA GLY A 171 2.90 14.07 -4.24
C GLY A 171 1.45 14.33 -4.61
N LYS A 172 1.13 14.33 -5.91
CA LYS A 172 -0.26 14.41 -6.38
C LYS A 172 -0.85 13.00 -6.44
N VAL A 173 -1.66 12.67 -5.46
CA VAL A 173 -2.30 11.36 -5.32
C VAL A 173 -3.73 11.44 -5.82
N PRO A 174 -4.21 10.49 -6.66
CA PRO A 174 -5.60 10.45 -7.10
C PRO A 174 -6.58 10.42 -5.92
N THR A 175 -7.80 10.94 -6.15
CA THR A 175 -8.92 10.87 -5.23
C THR A 175 -10.04 10.12 -5.95
N VAL A 176 -10.27 8.87 -5.57
CA VAL A 176 -11.19 7.93 -6.22
C VAL A 176 -12.21 7.39 -5.24
N LEU A 177 -11.78 7.03 -4.03
CA LEU A 177 -12.63 6.34 -3.06
C LEU A 177 -13.70 7.23 -2.43
N ASP A 178 -13.62 8.54 -2.59
CA ASP A 178 -14.68 9.48 -2.16
C ASP A 178 -15.97 9.40 -3.01
N GLU A 179 -15.92 8.70 -4.16
CA GLU A 179 -17.11 8.39 -4.98
C GLU A 179 -17.89 7.17 -4.46
N TYR A 180 -17.35 6.48 -3.45
CA TYR A 180 -17.91 5.26 -2.86
C TYR A 180 -18.32 5.53 -1.40
N ASP A 181 -19.29 4.79 -0.89
CA ASP A 181 -19.62 4.78 0.55
C ASP A 181 -18.55 3.96 1.30
N TYR A 182 -17.33 4.54 1.35
CA TYR A 182 -16.14 3.91 1.85
C TYR A 182 -15.55 4.66 3.04
N ARG A 183 -15.15 3.89 4.05
CA ARG A 183 -14.32 4.35 5.17
C ARG A 183 -13.21 3.35 5.42
N PHE A 184 -11.99 3.85 5.54
CA PHE A 184 -10.86 3.03 5.95
C PHE A 184 -11.05 2.56 7.40
N GLU A 185 -10.93 1.26 7.61
CA GLU A 185 -10.87 0.62 8.92
C GLU A 185 -9.69 -0.36 8.91
N LEU A 186 -8.75 -0.17 9.86
CA LEU A 186 -7.55 -0.99 9.93
C LEU A 186 -7.90 -2.47 10.11
N GLY A 187 -7.36 -3.34 9.27
CA GLY A 187 -7.64 -4.78 9.29
C GLY A 187 -8.95 -5.19 8.60
N LYS A 188 -9.63 -4.27 7.90
CA LYS A 188 -10.85 -4.56 7.15
C LYS A 188 -10.67 -4.39 5.65
N ALA A 189 -11.38 -5.23 4.89
CA ALA A 189 -11.58 -5.10 3.47
C ALA A 189 -12.97 -4.54 3.18
N ALA A 190 -13.13 -3.83 2.05
CA ALA A 190 -14.38 -3.21 1.65
C ALA A 190 -14.82 -3.71 0.26
N VAL A 191 -16.12 -3.97 0.11
CA VAL A 191 -16.72 -4.22 -1.20
C VAL A 191 -17.10 -2.88 -1.81
N LEU A 192 -16.33 -2.40 -2.77
CA LEU A 192 -16.56 -1.12 -3.45
C LEU A 192 -17.61 -1.24 -4.57
N ARG A 193 -17.68 -2.44 -5.18
CA ARG A 193 -18.60 -2.73 -6.28
C ARG A 193 -19.02 -4.21 -6.21
N GLY A 194 -20.29 -4.49 -6.36
CA GLY A 194 -20.81 -5.85 -6.58
C GLY A 194 -20.61 -6.30 -8.03
N GLY A 195 -20.73 -7.62 -8.29
CA GLY A 195 -20.63 -8.20 -9.63
C GLY A 195 -20.82 -9.71 -9.60
N SER A 196 -21.26 -10.30 -10.72
CA SER A 196 -21.67 -11.72 -10.79
C SER A 196 -20.65 -12.65 -11.45
N ASP A 197 -19.75 -12.13 -12.31
CA ASP A 197 -18.93 -12.97 -13.18
C ASP A 197 -17.48 -13.10 -12.70
N VAL A 198 -16.88 -11.97 -12.25
CA VAL A 198 -15.49 -11.88 -11.81
C VAL A 198 -15.43 -11.18 -10.45
N VAL A 199 -14.49 -11.58 -9.61
CA VAL A 199 -14.17 -10.87 -8.36
C VAL A 199 -12.73 -10.38 -8.41
N PHE A 200 -12.55 -9.07 -8.39
CA PHE A 200 -11.25 -8.45 -8.15
C PHE A 200 -11.02 -8.34 -6.63
N VAL A 201 -9.89 -8.88 -6.16
CA VAL A 201 -9.36 -8.60 -4.82
C VAL A 201 -8.09 -7.79 -5.00
N SER A 202 -8.09 -6.53 -4.55
CA SER A 202 -7.04 -5.58 -4.88
C SER A 202 -6.51 -4.82 -3.68
N SER A 203 -5.26 -4.38 -3.73
CA SER A 203 -4.66 -3.47 -2.76
C SER A 203 -3.91 -2.33 -3.44
N GLY A 204 -3.65 -1.28 -2.68
CA GLY A 204 -2.88 -0.15 -3.16
C GLY A 204 -3.45 0.49 -4.42
N LEU A 205 -2.57 1.07 -5.22
CA LEU A 205 -2.94 1.70 -6.49
C LEU A 205 -3.68 0.76 -7.45
N MET A 206 -3.55 -0.56 -7.28
CA MET A 206 -4.22 -1.52 -8.15
C MET A 206 -5.72 -1.58 -7.92
N THR A 207 -6.24 -1.06 -6.82
CA THR A 207 -7.70 -0.89 -6.63
C THR A 207 -8.27 0.13 -7.60
N MET A 208 -7.57 1.24 -7.86
CA MET A 208 -7.99 2.18 -8.91
C MET A 208 -8.04 1.52 -10.29
N ARG A 209 -7.07 0.64 -10.58
CA ARG A 209 -7.04 -0.12 -11.84
C ARG A 209 -8.16 -1.16 -11.91
N ALA A 210 -8.47 -1.82 -10.79
CA ALA A 210 -9.59 -2.77 -10.70
C ALA A 210 -10.93 -2.10 -10.98
N LEU A 211 -11.18 -0.94 -10.39
CA LEU A 211 -12.40 -0.16 -10.63
C LEU A 211 -12.52 0.26 -12.11
N ALA A 212 -11.45 0.83 -12.67
CA ALA A 212 -11.43 1.21 -14.08
C ALA A 212 -11.55 0.01 -15.04
N ALA A 213 -10.98 -1.15 -14.68
CA ALA A 213 -11.10 -2.38 -15.45
C ALA A 213 -12.53 -2.94 -15.38
N ALA A 214 -13.19 -2.89 -14.22
CA ALA A 214 -14.58 -3.31 -14.05
C ALA A 214 -15.52 -2.51 -14.96
N ASP A 215 -15.31 -1.18 -15.08
CA ASP A 215 -16.10 -0.34 -15.98
C ASP A 215 -15.87 -0.71 -17.45
N LYS A 216 -14.64 -0.99 -17.86
CA LYS A 216 -14.33 -1.45 -19.23
C LYS A 216 -14.90 -2.84 -19.52
N LEU A 217 -14.84 -3.76 -18.57
CA LEU A 217 -15.38 -5.12 -18.70
C LEU A 217 -16.91 -5.12 -18.88
N ALA A 218 -17.63 -4.15 -18.30
CA ALA A 218 -19.06 -4.00 -18.51
C ALA A 218 -19.43 -3.82 -20.00
N ALA A 219 -18.56 -3.15 -20.79
CA ALA A 219 -18.74 -3.04 -22.25
C ALA A 219 -18.57 -4.39 -22.99
N HIS A 220 -17.95 -5.36 -22.35
CA HIS A 220 -17.82 -6.75 -22.83
C HIS A 220 -18.85 -7.70 -22.21
N HIS A 221 -19.89 -7.16 -21.53
CA HIS A 221 -20.91 -7.92 -20.82
C HIS A 221 -20.36 -8.79 -19.68
N VAL A 222 -19.26 -8.38 -19.07
CA VAL A 222 -18.66 -9.02 -17.89
C VAL A 222 -18.88 -8.14 -16.67
N ASP A 223 -19.63 -8.66 -15.69
CA ASP A 223 -19.95 -7.96 -14.45
C ASP A 223 -18.95 -8.29 -13.35
N ALA A 224 -18.08 -7.33 -13.01
CA ALA A 224 -16.96 -7.53 -12.10
C ALA A 224 -17.20 -6.86 -10.74
N ALA A 225 -17.12 -7.63 -9.67
CA ALA A 225 -17.04 -7.13 -8.29
C ALA A 225 -15.63 -6.61 -7.98
N VAL A 226 -15.53 -5.62 -7.09
CA VAL A 226 -14.24 -5.09 -6.60
C VAL A 226 -14.22 -5.09 -5.08
N VAL A 227 -13.30 -5.87 -4.53
CA VAL A 227 -12.99 -5.96 -3.10
C VAL A 227 -11.65 -5.28 -2.86
N HIS A 228 -11.67 -4.18 -2.11
CA HIS A 228 -10.49 -3.45 -1.72
C HIS A 228 -9.97 -3.97 -0.38
N ALA A 229 -8.72 -4.41 -0.32
CA ALA A 229 -8.04 -4.92 0.86
C ALA A 229 -6.84 -4.04 1.21
N PRO A 230 -7.05 -2.85 1.81
CA PRO A 230 -5.97 -1.90 2.11
C PRO A 230 -5.03 -2.39 3.22
N THR A 231 -5.46 -3.33 4.06
CA THR A 231 -4.63 -3.96 5.08
C THR A 231 -4.24 -5.37 4.64
N ILE A 232 -2.95 -5.56 4.38
CA ILE A 232 -2.39 -6.86 3.99
C ILE A 232 -2.14 -7.74 5.22
N LYS A 233 -1.82 -7.10 6.35
CA LYS A 233 -1.60 -7.77 7.63
C LYS A 233 -1.99 -6.84 8.79
N PRO A 234 -2.94 -7.26 9.67
CA PRO A 234 -3.75 -8.47 9.56
C PRO A 234 -4.68 -8.45 8.34
N PHE A 235 -4.94 -9.60 7.74
CA PHE A 235 -5.80 -9.71 6.56
C PHE A 235 -7.24 -10.00 6.95
N ASP A 236 -8.22 -9.33 6.33
CA ASP A 236 -9.65 -9.58 6.56
C ASP A 236 -10.10 -10.83 5.78
N GLU A 237 -9.72 -12.00 6.30
CA GLU A 237 -10.09 -13.29 5.70
C GLU A 237 -11.63 -13.45 5.61
N ALA A 238 -12.36 -12.97 6.62
CA ALA A 238 -13.81 -13.19 6.66
C ALA A 238 -14.53 -12.48 5.50
N THR A 239 -14.20 -11.23 5.24
CA THR A 239 -14.79 -10.47 4.12
C THR A 239 -14.32 -11.05 2.78
N VAL A 240 -13.02 -11.27 2.61
CA VAL A 240 -12.49 -11.75 1.33
C VAL A 240 -12.99 -13.15 1.00
N LEU A 241 -13.01 -14.10 1.96
CA LEU A 241 -13.50 -15.48 1.72
C LEU A 241 -15.00 -15.50 1.36
N ARG A 242 -15.81 -14.65 1.97
CA ARG A 242 -17.22 -14.52 1.62
C ARG A 242 -17.40 -14.07 0.16
N GLU A 243 -16.61 -13.11 -0.27
CA GLU A 243 -16.73 -12.51 -1.61
C GLU A 243 -16.15 -13.41 -2.70
N ILE A 244 -15.09 -14.16 -2.43
CA ILE A 244 -14.49 -15.07 -3.42
C ILE A 244 -15.15 -16.45 -3.47
N ALA A 245 -16.07 -16.77 -2.55
CA ALA A 245 -16.76 -18.04 -2.56
C ALA A 245 -17.67 -18.21 -3.80
N GLY A 246 -17.67 -19.42 -4.38
CA GLY A 246 -18.47 -19.79 -5.55
C GLY A 246 -17.62 -20.02 -6.79
N ASP A 247 -18.27 -20.04 -7.96
CA ASP A 247 -17.65 -20.46 -9.24
C ASP A 247 -17.08 -19.29 -10.06
N ARG A 248 -17.11 -18.06 -9.50
CA ARG A 248 -16.59 -16.87 -10.19
C ARG A 248 -15.07 -16.93 -10.33
N LEU A 249 -14.56 -16.38 -11.42
CA LEU A 249 -13.13 -16.13 -11.55
C LEU A 249 -12.70 -15.08 -10.50
N VAL A 250 -11.71 -15.40 -9.70
CA VAL A 250 -11.07 -14.45 -8.77
C VAL A 250 -9.77 -13.95 -9.36
N VAL A 251 -9.61 -12.64 -9.45
CA VAL A 251 -8.38 -12.01 -9.93
C VAL A 251 -7.82 -11.15 -8.80
N THR A 252 -6.62 -11.48 -8.32
CA THR A 252 -5.91 -10.61 -7.36
C THR A 252 -5.10 -9.56 -8.10
N LEU A 253 -5.15 -8.30 -7.63
CA LEU A 253 -4.43 -7.19 -8.25
C LEU A 253 -3.53 -6.52 -7.22
N GLU A 254 -2.22 -6.56 -7.47
CA GLU A 254 -1.23 -5.95 -6.59
C GLU A 254 -0.06 -5.32 -7.36
N ASN A 255 0.46 -4.21 -6.85
CA ASN A 255 1.71 -3.62 -7.34
C ASN A 255 2.89 -4.15 -6.52
N HIS A 256 3.10 -5.46 -6.63
CA HIS A 256 4.11 -6.22 -5.89
C HIS A 256 4.46 -7.46 -6.71
N THR A 257 5.60 -8.10 -6.44
CA THR A 257 5.93 -9.40 -7.04
C THR A 257 4.86 -10.44 -6.71
N VAL A 258 4.63 -11.38 -7.62
CA VAL A 258 3.68 -12.49 -7.43
C VAL A 258 4.03 -13.36 -6.20
N VAL A 259 5.28 -13.30 -5.74
CA VAL A 259 5.79 -14.06 -4.61
C VAL A 259 5.60 -13.27 -3.31
N GLY A 260 4.91 -13.85 -2.34
CA GLY A 260 4.78 -13.33 -0.97
C GLY A 260 3.80 -12.16 -0.78
N GLY A 261 3.07 -11.73 -1.82
CA GLY A 261 2.16 -10.59 -1.78
C GLY A 261 0.69 -10.93 -1.50
N LEU A 262 -0.22 -10.13 -2.08
CA LEU A 262 -1.67 -10.27 -1.92
C LEU A 262 -2.17 -11.59 -2.52
N PHE A 263 -1.68 -12.00 -3.69
CA PHE A 263 -2.07 -13.26 -4.33
C PHE A 263 -1.88 -14.44 -3.38
N GLU A 264 -0.70 -14.61 -2.81
CA GLU A 264 -0.43 -15.70 -1.88
C GLU A 264 -1.20 -15.55 -0.56
N THR A 265 -1.48 -14.31 -0.14
CA THR A 265 -2.32 -14.05 1.05
C THR A 265 -3.74 -14.58 0.82
N VAL A 266 -4.35 -14.24 -0.32
CA VAL A 266 -5.69 -14.69 -0.70
C VAL A 266 -5.72 -16.20 -0.92
N ALA A 267 -4.75 -16.76 -1.66
CA ALA A 267 -4.66 -18.20 -1.90
C ALA A 267 -4.52 -19.00 -0.60
N SER A 268 -3.66 -18.53 0.32
CA SER A 268 -3.49 -19.15 1.64
C SER A 268 -4.77 -19.07 2.49
N ALA A 269 -5.47 -17.93 2.47
CA ALA A 269 -6.76 -17.78 3.14
C ALA A 269 -7.81 -18.71 2.54
N ALA A 270 -7.92 -18.80 1.21
CA ALA A 270 -8.85 -19.69 0.51
C ALA A 270 -8.63 -21.17 0.91
N VAL A 271 -7.37 -21.62 0.96
CA VAL A 271 -7.04 -23.00 1.40
C VAL A 271 -7.47 -23.23 2.85
N ARG A 272 -7.14 -22.31 3.78
CA ARG A 272 -7.57 -22.45 5.19
C ARG A 272 -9.09 -22.39 5.35
N GLY A 273 -9.74 -21.50 4.58
CA GLY A 273 -11.20 -21.34 4.57
C GLY A 273 -11.95 -22.43 3.78
N ARG A 274 -11.24 -23.34 3.11
CA ARG A 274 -11.80 -24.40 2.25
C ARG A 274 -12.68 -23.86 1.12
N VAL A 275 -12.28 -22.70 0.56
CA VAL A 275 -12.90 -22.11 -0.62
C VAL A 275 -12.14 -22.58 -1.86
N SER A 276 -12.85 -23.18 -2.81
CA SER A 276 -12.28 -23.73 -4.05
C SER A 276 -12.63 -22.84 -5.24
N SER A 277 -12.09 -21.63 -5.27
CA SER A 277 -12.24 -20.71 -6.40
C SER A 277 -11.02 -20.74 -7.30
N ARG A 278 -11.19 -20.50 -8.59
CA ARG A 278 -10.08 -20.29 -9.51
C ARG A 278 -9.52 -18.88 -9.26
N ILE A 279 -8.30 -18.81 -8.73
CA ILE A 279 -7.63 -17.55 -8.39
C ILE A 279 -6.46 -17.34 -9.33
N VAL A 280 -6.40 -16.19 -10.00
CA VAL A 280 -5.32 -15.81 -10.91
C VAL A 280 -4.72 -14.44 -10.50
N PRO A 281 -3.39 -14.26 -10.58
CA PRO A 281 -2.75 -13.00 -10.22
C PRO A 281 -2.64 -12.03 -11.39
N VAL A 282 -2.79 -10.73 -11.09
CA VAL A 282 -2.20 -9.61 -11.80
C VAL A 282 -1.20 -8.99 -10.84
N ALA A 283 0.06 -9.28 -11.06
CA ALA A 283 1.18 -8.92 -10.19
C ALA A 283 2.45 -8.73 -11.03
N LEU A 284 3.47 -8.18 -10.43
CA LEU A 284 4.80 -8.08 -11.06
C LEU A 284 5.46 -9.47 -11.13
N PRO A 285 6.22 -9.77 -12.20
CA PRO A 285 6.94 -11.03 -12.30
C PRO A 285 8.05 -11.15 -11.25
N ASP A 286 8.48 -12.38 -10.98
CA ASP A 286 9.63 -12.67 -10.10
C ASP A 286 10.95 -12.39 -10.85
N GLU A 287 11.22 -11.11 -11.11
CA GLU A 287 12.45 -10.62 -11.76
C GLU A 287 12.78 -9.20 -11.33
N PHE A 288 14.04 -8.78 -11.52
CA PHE A 288 14.40 -7.37 -11.39
C PHE A 288 13.89 -6.58 -12.59
N LEU A 289 13.03 -5.59 -12.33
CA LEU A 289 12.35 -4.87 -13.39
C LEU A 289 13.25 -3.84 -14.07
N ALA A 290 12.96 -3.55 -15.33
CA ALA A 290 13.67 -2.53 -16.09
C ALA A 290 13.46 -1.11 -15.52
N ALA A 291 14.40 -0.21 -15.82
CA ALA A 291 14.20 1.23 -15.67
C ALA A 291 13.45 1.78 -16.89
N GLY A 292 12.66 2.86 -16.71
CA GLY A 292 11.93 3.49 -17.80
C GLY A 292 10.78 4.39 -17.35
N ALA A 293 9.97 4.84 -18.31
CA ALA A 293 8.76 5.61 -18.02
C ALA A 293 7.69 4.70 -17.40
N LEU A 294 7.05 5.14 -16.31
CA LEU A 294 6.07 4.32 -15.58
C LEU A 294 4.90 3.82 -16.44
N PRO A 295 4.27 4.63 -17.33
CA PRO A 295 3.21 4.11 -18.18
C PRO A 295 3.64 2.93 -19.06
N THR A 296 4.85 3.01 -19.64
CA THR A 296 5.43 1.93 -20.46
C THR A 296 5.75 0.70 -19.63
N LEU A 297 6.26 0.89 -18.40
CA LEU A 297 6.56 -0.22 -17.51
C LEU A 297 5.28 -0.89 -16.99
N HIS A 298 4.26 -0.12 -16.61
CA HIS A 298 2.97 -0.67 -16.20
C HIS A 298 2.29 -1.45 -17.34
N ASP A 299 2.36 -0.97 -18.58
CA ASP A 299 1.86 -1.71 -19.72
C ASP A 299 2.66 -3.01 -19.95
N ARG A 300 3.99 -2.92 -19.96
CA ARG A 300 4.90 -4.06 -20.15
C ARG A 300 4.69 -5.16 -19.11
N TYR A 301 4.50 -4.78 -17.85
CA TYR A 301 4.39 -5.73 -16.72
C TYR A 301 2.94 -6.06 -16.34
N GLY A 302 1.98 -5.69 -17.19
CA GLY A 302 0.58 -6.11 -17.01
C GLY A 302 -0.24 -5.34 -15.97
N LEU A 303 0.29 -4.25 -15.42
CA LEU A 303 -0.42 -3.44 -14.40
C LEU A 303 -1.34 -2.36 -14.98
N ALA A 304 -1.23 -2.04 -16.27
CA ALA A 304 -2.10 -1.07 -16.93
C ALA A 304 -3.56 -1.60 -16.99
N THR A 305 -4.55 -0.71 -16.89
CA THR A 305 -5.97 -1.09 -16.88
C THR A 305 -6.36 -1.97 -18.07
N ASP A 306 -5.88 -1.64 -19.28
CA ASP A 306 -6.18 -2.45 -20.48
C ASP A 306 -5.59 -3.86 -20.39
N ARG A 307 -4.40 -4.02 -19.80
CA ARG A 307 -3.79 -5.33 -19.57
C ARG A 307 -4.57 -6.16 -18.54
N VAL A 308 -5.14 -5.51 -17.53
CA VAL A 308 -6.05 -6.18 -16.58
C VAL A 308 -7.29 -6.69 -17.30
N VAL A 309 -7.90 -5.87 -18.17
CA VAL A 309 -9.05 -6.27 -18.99
C VAL A 309 -8.69 -7.44 -19.92
N ASP A 310 -7.58 -7.32 -20.67
CA ASP A 310 -7.10 -8.40 -21.57
C ASP A 310 -6.90 -9.71 -20.82
N LYS A 311 -6.29 -9.64 -19.62
CA LYS A 311 -6.07 -10.81 -18.76
C LYS A 311 -7.39 -11.47 -18.38
N VAL A 312 -8.37 -10.70 -17.89
CA VAL A 312 -9.69 -11.24 -17.51
C VAL A 312 -10.36 -11.90 -18.71
N LEU A 313 -10.44 -11.22 -19.86
CA LEU A 313 -11.09 -11.75 -21.06
C LEU A 313 -10.42 -13.05 -21.53
N SER A 314 -9.09 -13.17 -21.43
CA SER A 314 -8.38 -14.39 -21.76
C SER A 314 -8.61 -15.57 -20.80
N GLU A 315 -9.01 -15.28 -19.56
CA GLU A 315 -9.26 -16.30 -18.54
C GLU A 315 -10.72 -16.85 -18.57
N ILE A 316 -11.65 -16.07 -19.11
CA ILE A 316 -13.07 -16.44 -19.21
C ILE A 316 -13.46 -16.95 -20.62
N ALA A 317 -12.59 -16.78 -21.63
CA ALA A 317 -12.79 -17.31 -22.98
C ALA A 317 -12.61 -18.84 -23.01
#